data_b512965cf477658f9e887ea290a57806
#
_entry.id   b512965cf477658f9e887ea290a57806
#
_cell.length_a   1.000
_cell.length_b   1.000
_cell.length_c   1.000
_cell.angle_alpha   90.00
_cell.angle_beta   90.00
_cell.angle_gamma   90.00
#
_symmetry.space_group_name_H-M   'P 1'
#
loop_
_entity.id
_entity.type
_entity.pdbx_description
1 polymer ?
#
loop_
_entity_poly.entity_id
_entity_poly.type
_entity_poly.pdbx_seq_one_letter_code
_entity_poly.pdbx_strand_id
1 'polypeptide(L)'
;DGLYAVDPMRVATRTISGLYDGATTAELDELSIRTAALLTGEEPEYGKLAARLLAGVIAKEVAGQEIHAFSQSVQRGHEVGLANDRLLALVQPNARKLNDALDVALDRHFDYFGLRTLYDRYLLRHPRTRKVIETPQQFFLRIACALSEDVPGALALYRRMAELDYLPSSPTLFNSGTTHEQLSSCFLLDSPQDSLESIYSKYGDIAQLSKFSGGIGVSFTRVRSRGSLIKSTNGHSNGIVPWLKTLDSSVAAVNQGGKRKGAACVYLEPWHADVEEFLELRDNTGDEARRTHNLNLANWIPDLFMQRVEADADWSLFDPRVVPEFTDLFGGDFERAYAQAEAQGKAVKTIKARELYARMMRTLAQTGNGWMTFKDTCNRASNQTLRPGNVIHLSNLCTEILEVTSNDETAVCNLGSINLARHFHDDGLFDFDKLAETVRLAVRQLDRVIDLNFYPIETARRGNLRWRPVGLGCMGLQDVFFKLRLPFDGDEARALSA
;
A
#
# COMPACT_ATOMS: atom_id res chain seq x y z
N ASP A 1 8.74 5.59 -34.91
CA ASP A 1 7.84 6.69 -35.25
C ASP A 1 7.58 7.57 -34.03
N GLY A 2 7.81 8.91 -34.17
CA GLY A 2 7.59 9.88 -33.08
C GLY A 2 8.62 9.88 -31.96
N LEU A 3 9.82 9.36 -32.20
CA LEU A 3 11.01 9.54 -31.40
C LEU A 3 12.07 10.24 -32.27
N TYR A 4 12.49 11.42 -31.87
CA TYR A 4 13.33 12.29 -32.70
C TYR A 4 14.77 12.39 -32.22
N ALA A 5 15.02 12.14 -30.93
CA ALA A 5 16.34 12.23 -30.32
C ALA A 5 17.05 10.87 -30.21
N VAL A 6 16.47 9.81 -30.78
CA VAL A 6 17.01 8.44 -30.73
C VAL A 6 17.75 8.10 -32.02
N ASP A 7 18.95 7.54 -31.89
CA ASP A 7 19.68 6.93 -33.01
C ASP A 7 19.50 5.39 -33.00
N PRO A 8 18.62 4.84 -33.88
CA PRO A 8 18.41 3.40 -33.95
C PRO A 8 19.67 2.59 -34.30
N MET A 9 20.58 3.18 -35.12
CA MET A 9 21.83 2.51 -35.52
C MET A 9 22.77 2.33 -34.34
N ARG A 10 22.79 3.27 -33.42
CA ARG A 10 23.56 3.18 -32.19
C ARG A 10 23.13 1.97 -31.32
N VAL A 11 21.80 1.79 -31.19
CA VAL A 11 21.24 0.63 -30.46
C VAL A 11 21.57 -0.67 -31.21
N ALA A 12 21.31 -0.71 -32.52
CA ALA A 12 21.54 -1.89 -33.34
C ALA A 12 23.01 -2.33 -33.31
N THR A 13 23.96 -1.40 -33.50
CA THR A 13 25.40 -1.69 -33.49
C THR A 13 25.84 -2.22 -32.13
N ARG A 14 25.44 -1.62 -31.03
CA ARG A 14 25.78 -2.10 -29.69
C ARG A 14 25.14 -3.46 -29.39
N THR A 15 23.93 -3.71 -29.86
CA THR A 15 23.25 -5.01 -29.73
C THR A 15 24.01 -6.08 -30.50
N ILE A 16 24.38 -5.82 -31.77
CA ILE A 16 25.12 -6.76 -32.61
C ILE A 16 26.51 -7.09 -32.00
N SER A 17 27.22 -6.09 -31.47
CA SER A 17 28.53 -6.30 -30.85
C SER A 17 28.47 -7.14 -29.55
N GLY A 18 27.30 -7.25 -28.91
CA GLY A 18 27.08 -8.11 -27.74
C GLY A 18 26.57 -9.52 -28.05
N LEU A 19 26.29 -9.84 -29.33
CA LEU A 19 25.82 -11.15 -29.74
C LEU A 19 26.96 -12.18 -29.83
N TYR A 20 26.62 -13.44 -29.58
CA TYR A 20 27.47 -14.60 -29.77
C TYR A 20 26.82 -15.59 -30.75
N ASP A 21 27.63 -16.48 -31.31
CA ASP A 21 27.12 -17.51 -32.22
C ASP A 21 26.18 -18.48 -31.50
N GLY A 22 24.98 -18.69 -32.06
CA GLY A 22 23.92 -19.47 -31.43
C GLY A 22 22.97 -18.70 -30.49
N ALA A 23 23.10 -17.38 -30.39
CA ALA A 23 22.17 -16.58 -29.64
C ALA A 23 20.73 -16.71 -30.19
N THR A 24 19.77 -16.85 -29.29
CA THR A 24 18.34 -16.95 -29.63
C THR A 24 17.72 -15.59 -29.95
N THR A 25 16.59 -15.58 -30.65
CA THR A 25 15.84 -14.34 -30.91
C THR A 25 15.34 -13.69 -29.62
N ALA A 26 15.05 -14.46 -28.58
CA ALA A 26 14.66 -13.95 -27.27
C ALA A 26 15.81 -13.21 -26.56
N GLU A 27 17.04 -13.74 -26.65
CA GLU A 27 18.24 -13.08 -26.13
C GLU A 27 18.57 -11.80 -26.91
N LEU A 28 18.37 -11.82 -28.23
CA LEU A 28 18.52 -10.64 -29.08
C LEU A 28 17.50 -9.54 -28.68
N ASP A 29 16.24 -9.90 -28.51
CA ASP A 29 15.19 -8.97 -28.06
C ASP A 29 15.56 -8.36 -26.69
N GLU A 30 15.95 -9.18 -25.70
CA GLU A 30 16.31 -8.70 -24.36
C GLU A 30 17.58 -7.81 -24.38
N LEU A 31 18.58 -8.18 -25.19
CA LEU A 31 19.79 -7.37 -25.33
C LEU A 31 19.49 -6.01 -25.97
N SER A 32 18.61 -5.98 -26.97
CA SER A 32 18.17 -4.73 -27.62
C SER A 32 17.46 -3.81 -26.65
N ILE A 33 16.55 -4.35 -25.83
CA ILE A 33 15.82 -3.63 -24.79
C ILE A 33 16.79 -3.04 -23.76
N ARG A 34 17.72 -3.86 -23.23
CA ARG A 34 18.71 -3.41 -22.25
C ARG A 34 19.64 -2.36 -22.81
N THR A 35 20.07 -2.51 -24.05
CA THR A 35 20.94 -1.54 -24.74
C THR A 35 20.24 -0.19 -24.85
N ALA A 36 18.98 -0.16 -25.27
CA ALA A 36 18.20 1.07 -25.32
C ALA A 36 17.99 1.65 -23.90
N ALA A 37 17.63 0.83 -22.92
CA ALA A 37 17.42 1.27 -21.54
C ALA A 37 18.64 1.91 -20.89
N LEU A 38 19.85 1.39 -21.16
CA LEU A 38 21.12 1.96 -20.67
C LEU A 38 21.41 3.36 -21.21
N LEU A 39 20.87 3.70 -22.37
CA LEU A 39 21.04 5.03 -22.99
C LEU A 39 20.08 6.08 -22.43
N THR A 40 19.11 5.71 -21.62
CA THR A 40 18.12 6.64 -21.04
C THR A 40 18.77 7.75 -20.20
N GLY A 41 19.91 7.48 -19.55
CA GLY A 41 20.65 8.49 -18.81
C GLY A 41 21.33 9.57 -19.70
N GLU A 42 21.54 9.28 -20.99
CA GLU A 42 22.07 10.23 -21.96
C GLU A 42 20.93 11.01 -22.65
N GLU A 43 19.87 10.31 -23.02
CA GLU A 43 18.69 10.87 -23.69
C GLU A 43 17.42 10.09 -23.27
N PRO A 44 16.43 10.75 -22.59
CA PRO A 44 15.22 10.10 -22.08
C PRO A 44 14.39 9.35 -23.12
N GLU A 45 14.39 9.76 -24.38
CA GLU A 45 13.61 9.08 -25.43
C GLU A 45 14.05 7.62 -25.67
N TYR A 46 15.29 7.24 -25.29
CA TYR A 46 15.71 5.83 -25.33
C TYR A 46 14.91 4.96 -24.36
N GLY A 47 14.40 5.53 -23.24
CA GLY A 47 13.48 4.84 -22.35
C GLY A 47 12.16 4.49 -23.05
N LYS A 48 11.64 5.39 -23.87
CA LYS A 48 10.43 5.13 -24.69
C LYS A 48 10.72 4.08 -25.78
N LEU A 49 11.89 4.12 -26.41
CA LEU A 49 12.30 3.08 -27.37
C LEU A 49 12.38 1.69 -26.69
N ALA A 50 13.02 1.61 -25.54
CA ALA A 50 13.10 0.37 -24.78
C ALA A 50 11.71 -0.18 -24.38
N ALA A 51 10.78 0.70 -23.98
CA ALA A 51 9.39 0.34 -23.73
C ALA A 51 8.68 -0.24 -24.95
N ARG A 52 8.83 0.38 -26.13
CA ARG A 52 8.23 -0.11 -27.37
C ARG A 52 8.79 -1.47 -27.80
N LEU A 53 10.10 -1.69 -27.63
CA LEU A 53 10.71 -2.99 -27.88
C LEU A 53 10.15 -4.05 -26.92
N LEU A 54 10.04 -3.74 -25.64
CA LEU A 54 9.45 -4.62 -24.63
C LEU A 54 7.97 -4.91 -24.93
N ALA A 55 7.17 -3.92 -25.32
CA ALA A 55 5.77 -4.13 -25.72
C ALA A 55 5.65 -5.11 -26.89
N GLY A 56 6.54 -5.01 -27.87
CA GLY A 56 6.64 -5.97 -28.97
C GLY A 56 6.95 -7.40 -28.50
N VAL A 57 7.85 -7.55 -27.53
CA VAL A 57 8.16 -8.86 -26.93
C VAL A 57 6.97 -9.44 -26.20
N ILE A 58 6.27 -8.63 -25.38
CA ILE A 58 5.07 -9.03 -24.68
C ILE A 58 3.99 -9.51 -25.67
N ALA A 59 3.77 -8.74 -26.73
CA ALA A 59 2.80 -9.10 -27.77
C ALA A 59 3.15 -10.42 -28.47
N LYS A 60 4.44 -10.65 -28.80
CA LYS A 60 4.92 -11.92 -29.36
C LYS A 60 4.71 -13.09 -28.40
N GLU A 61 5.00 -12.89 -27.10
CA GLU A 61 4.85 -13.93 -26.07
C GLU A 61 3.39 -14.35 -25.89
N VAL A 62 2.45 -13.40 -25.91
CA VAL A 62 1.00 -13.64 -25.82
C VAL A 62 0.49 -14.31 -27.08
N ALA A 63 0.80 -13.76 -28.26
CA ALA A 63 0.38 -14.31 -29.55
C ALA A 63 0.92 -15.73 -29.81
N GLY A 64 2.13 -16.03 -29.35
CA GLY A 64 2.75 -17.37 -29.44
C GLY A 64 2.05 -18.44 -28.58
N GLN A 65 1.02 -18.10 -27.83
CA GLN A 65 0.12 -18.98 -27.09
C GLN A 65 -1.30 -19.03 -27.71
N GLU A 66 -1.43 -18.56 -28.95
CA GLU A 66 -2.70 -18.47 -29.70
C GLU A 66 -3.73 -17.53 -29.05
N ILE A 67 -3.25 -16.49 -28.37
CA ILE A 67 -4.05 -15.44 -27.76
C ILE A 67 -3.94 -14.18 -28.62
N HIS A 68 -4.97 -13.93 -29.47
CA HIS A 68 -4.98 -12.82 -30.42
C HIS A 68 -6.02 -11.75 -30.10
N ALA A 69 -6.87 -11.99 -29.08
CA ALA A 69 -7.94 -11.08 -28.66
C ALA A 69 -8.08 -11.07 -27.13
N PHE A 70 -8.64 -9.98 -26.59
CA PHE A 70 -8.89 -9.85 -25.16
C PHE A 70 -9.77 -10.98 -24.60
N SER A 71 -10.86 -11.32 -25.30
CA SER A 71 -11.77 -12.39 -24.89
C SER A 71 -11.06 -13.75 -24.80
N GLN A 72 -10.07 -14.02 -25.66
CA GLN A 72 -9.25 -15.23 -25.60
C GLN A 72 -8.27 -15.22 -24.42
N SER A 73 -7.71 -14.06 -24.07
CA SER A 73 -6.88 -13.90 -22.88
C SER A 73 -7.67 -14.24 -21.61
N VAL A 74 -8.89 -13.70 -21.47
CA VAL A 74 -9.78 -13.99 -20.34
C VAL A 74 -10.17 -15.46 -20.30
N GLN A 75 -10.53 -16.05 -21.43
CA GLN A 75 -10.86 -17.47 -21.53
C GLN A 75 -9.66 -18.33 -21.13
N ARG A 76 -8.46 -18.05 -21.64
CA ARG A 76 -7.24 -18.76 -21.26
C ARG A 76 -6.99 -18.64 -19.76
N GLY A 77 -7.14 -17.43 -19.19
CA GLY A 77 -7.04 -17.20 -17.75
C GLY A 77 -8.01 -18.06 -16.93
N HIS A 78 -9.24 -18.20 -17.40
CA HIS A 78 -10.26 -19.04 -16.76
C HIS A 78 -9.92 -20.54 -16.87
N GLU A 79 -9.55 -21.04 -18.05
CA GLU A 79 -9.15 -22.43 -18.28
C GLU A 79 -7.99 -22.89 -17.39
N VAL A 80 -7.07 -21.99 -17.07
CA VAL A 80 -5.91 -22.30 -16.21
C VAL A 80 -6.14 -21.93 -14.72
N GLY A 81 -7.38 -21.58 -14.35
CA GLY A 81 -7.81 -21.35 -12.97
C GLY A 81 -7.36 -20.00 -12.37
N LEU A 82 -7.03 -19.01 -13.20
CA LEU A 82 -6.63 -17.68 -12.77
C LEU A 82 -7.77 -16.68 -12.79
N ALA A 83 -8.60 -16.65 -13.83
CA ALA A 83 -9.73 -15.74 -13.95
C ALA A 83 -11.01 -16.40 -13.39
N ASN A 84 -11.90 -15.58 -12.80
CA ASN A 84 -13.12 -16.04 -12.19
C ASN A 84 -14.31 -16.08 -13.18
N ASP A 85 -15.38 -16.82 -12.78
CA ASP A 85 -16.59 -17.01 -13.60
C ASP A 85 -17.31 -15.70 -13.89
N ARG A 86 -17.32 -14.73 -12.95
CA ARG A 86 -17.99 -13.44 -13.10
C ARG A 86 -17.38 -12.62 -14.24
N LEU A 87 -16.04 -12.57 -14.32
CA LEU A 87 -15.34 -11.92 -15.42
C LEU A 87 -15.65 -12.58 -16.76
N LEU A 88 -15.58 -13.92 -16.82
CA LEU A 88 -15.88 -14.68 -18.03
C LEU A 88 -17.32 -14.45 -18.51
N ALA A 89 -18.30 -14.46 -17.59
CA ALA A 89 -19.71 -14.24 -17.88
C ALA A 89 -19.99 -12.83 -18.46
N LEU A 90 -19.23 -11.80 -18.05
CA LEU A 90 -19.32 -10.47 -18.65
C LEU A 90 -18.65 -10.42 -20.03
N VAL A 91 -17.48 -11.02 -20.17
CA VAL A 91 -16.61 -10.83 -21.35
C VAL A 91 -17.11 -11.66 -22.55
N GLN A 92 -17.47 -12.94 -22.38
CA GLN A 92 -17.79 -13.81 -23.49
C GLN A 92 -18.98 -13.36 -24.34
N PRO A 93 -20.16 -12.99 -23.78
CA PRO A 93 -21.28 -12.49 -24.59
C PRO A 93 -20.98 -11.13 -25.25
N ASN A 94 -20.01 -10.38 -24.76
CA ASN A 94 -19.64 -9.05 -25.23
C ASN A 94 -18.28 -9.02 -25.95
N ALA A 95 -17.75 -10.19 -26.33
CA ALA A 95 -16.39 -10.37 -26.83
C ALA A 95 -16.05 -9.42 -27.98
N ARG A 96 -16.93 -9.29 -29.00
CA ARG A 96 -16.71 -8.41 -30.15
C ARG A 96 -16.52 -6.95 -29.71
N LYS A 97 -17.45 -6.43 -28.91
CA LYS A 97 -17.43 -5.02 -28.46
C LYS A 97 -16.20 -4.70 -27.63
N LEU A 98 -15.79 -5.63 -26.74
CA LEU A 98 -14.63 -5.45 -25.88
C LEU A 98 -13.31 -5.60 -26.66
N ASN A 99 -13.23 -6.56 -27.59
CA ASN A 99 -12.06 -6.73 -28.44
C ASN A 99 -11.82 -5.49 -29.33
N ASP A 100 -12.91 -4.95 -29.93
CA ASP A 100 -12.85 -3.77 -30.83
C ASP A 100 -12.51 -2.47 -30.09
N ALA A 101 -12.75 -2.42 -28.77
CA ALA A 101 -12.45 -1.25 -27.94
C ALA A 101 -11.00 -1.16 -27.46
N LEU A 102 -10.22 -2.25 -27.62
CA LEU A 102 -8.85 -2.31 -27.16
C LEU A 102 -7.93 -1.47 -28.06
N ASP A 103 -7.24 -0.51 -27.48
CA ASP A 103 -6.35 0.41 -28.20
C ASP A 103 -4.88 0.19 -27.78
N VAL A 104 -4.17 -0.62 -28.56
CA VAL A 104 -2.75 -0.91 -28.34
C VAL A 104 -1.83 0.33 -28.51
N ALA A 105 -2.30 1.39 -29.18
CA ALA A 105 -1.51 2.61 -29.33
C ALA A 105 -1.31 3.35 -28.01
N LEU A 106 -2.14 3.07 -26.99
CA LEU A 106 -2.01 3.64 -25.65
C LEU A 106 -0.78 3.11 -24.90
N ASP A 107 -0.16 2.01 -25.35
CA ASP A 107 1.12 1.54 -24.80
C ASP A 107 2.25 2.56 -24.97
N ARG A 108 2.10 3.55 -25.86
CA ARG A 108 3.03 4.70 -26.02
C ARG A 108 3.19 5.56 -24.76
N HIS A 109 2.25 5.47 -23.81
CA HIS A 109 2.31 6.21 -22.56
C HIS A 109 3.33 5.66 -21.57
N PHE A 110 3.76 4.42 -21.76
CA PHE A 110 4.79 3.82 -20.90
C PHE A 110 6.20 4.26 -21.31
N ASP A 111 7.02 4.47 -20.29
CA ASP A 111 8.48 4.36 -20.42
C ASP A 111 8.94 2.92 -20.08
N TYR A 112 10.23 2.68 -20.22
CA TYR A 112 10.79 1.35 -19.97
C TYR A 112 10.56 0.87 -18.53
N PHE A 113 10.78 1.73 -17.54
CA PHE A 113 10.68 1.36 -16.14
C PHE A 113 9.24 0.98 -15.77
N GLY A 114 8.28 1.77 -16.23
CA GLY A 114 6.85 1.51 -16.01
C GLY A 114 6.39 0.20 -16.66
N LEU A 115 6.71 0.01 -17.95
CA LEU A 115 6.31 -1.20 -18.67
C LEU A 115 7.03 -2.45 -18.17
N ARG A 116 8.31 -2.34 -17.81
CA ARG A 116 9.07 -3.46 -17.22
C ARG A 116 8.47 -3.88 -15.88
N THR A 117 8.11 -2.91 -15.03
CA THR A 117 7.43 -3.19 -13.77
C THR A 117 6.08 -3.88 -13.99
N LEU A 118 5.29 -3.41 -14.98
CA LEU A 118 4.03 -4.03 -15.35
C LEU A 118 4.23 -5.49 -15.81
N TYR A 119 5.17 -5.72 -16.71
CA TYR A 119 5.49 -7.06 -17.22
C TYR A 119 5.98 -8.01 -16.13
N ASP A 120 6.90 -7.57 -15.27
CA ASP A 120 7.52 -8.45 -14.29
C ASP A 120 6.59 -8.78 -13.12
N ARG A 121 5.67 -7.87 -12.74
CA ARG A 121 4.91 -7.97 -11.51
C ARG A 121 3.40 -8.06 -11.66
N TYR A 122 2.81 -7.47 -12.70
CA TYR A 122 1.36 -7.26 -12.76
C TYR A 122 0.63 -8.16 -13.76
N LEU A 123 1.20 -8.39 -14.94
CA LEU A 123 0.55 -9.21 -15.96
C LEU A 123 0.34 -10.64 -15.47
N LEU A 124 -0.84 -11.19 -15.77
CA LEU A 124 -1.16 -12.59 -15.45
C LEU A 124 -0.24 -13.54 -16.22
N ARG A 125 0.31 -14.53 -15.49
CA ARG A 125 1.21 -15.54 -16.05
C ARG A 125 0.61 -16.92 -15.95
N HIS A 126 0.70 -17.67 -17.03
CA HIS A 126 0.30 -19.07 -17.07
C HIS A 126 1.01 -19.85 -15.93
N PRO A 127 0.29 -20.63 -15.09
CA PRO A 127 0.86 -21.24 -13.87
C PRO A 127 2.05 -22.18 -14.15
N ARG A 128 2.02 -22.91 -15.26
CA ARG A 128 3.06 -23.89 -15.61
C ARG A 128 4.19 -23.29 -16.43
N THR A 129 3.87 -22.57 -17.52
CA THR A 129 4.89 -22.06 -18.48
C THR A 129 5.51 -20.76 -18.02
N ARG A 130 4.89 -20.06 -17.07
CA ARG A 130 5.24 -18.72 -16.57
C ARG A 130 5.21 -17.61 -17.61
N LYS A 131 4.79 -17.88 -18.83
CA LYS A 131 4.58 -16.89 -19.88
C LYS A 131 3.39 -16.00 -19.56
N VAL A 132 3.46 -14.71 -19.92
CA VAL A 132 2.33 -13.79 -19.76
C VAL A 132 1.21 -14.18 -20.72
N ILE A 133 -0.05 -14.07 -20.27
CA ILE A 133 -1.25 -14.42 -21.04
C ILE A 133 -2.11 -13.20 -21.39
N GLU A 134 -1.63 -12.01 -21.10
CA GLU A 134 -2.28 -10.73 -21.41
C GLU A 134 -1.24 -9.67 -21.78
N THR A 135 -1.62 -8.77 -22.70
CA THR A 135 -0.85 -7.56 -23.04
C THR A 135 -1.21 -6.43 -22.06
N PRO A 136 -0.45 -5.29 -22.03
CA PRO A 136 -0.77 -4.16 -21.14
C PRO A 136 -2.20 -3.64 -21.28
N GLN A 137 -2.70 -3.51 -22.51
CA GLN A 137 -4.08 -3.04 -22.71
C GLN A 137 -5.12 -4.09 -22.35
N GLN A 138 -4.86 -5.38 -22.57
CA GLN A 138 -5.72 -6.47 -22.11
C GLN A 138 -5.79 -6.51 -20.57
N PHE A 139 -4.67 -6.26 -19.91
CA PHE A 139 -4.60 -6.13 -18.45
C PHE A 139 -5.54 -5.02 -17.93
N PHE A 140 -5.45 -3.80 -18.46
CA PHE A 140 -6.34 -2.71 -18.03
C PHE A 140 -7.81 -3.01 -18.33
N LEU A 141 -8.10 -3.61 -19.49
CA LEU A 141 -9.49 -3.95 -19.86
C LEU A 141 -10.04 -5.08 -18.94
N ARG A 142 -9.21 -6.06 -18.54
CA ARG A 142 -9.59 -7.10 -17.56
C ARG A 142 -10.00 -6.48 -16.23
N ILE A 143 -9.20 -5.56 -15.70
CA ILE A 143 -9.47 -4.87 -14.44
C ILE A 143 -10.77 -4.07 -14.56
N ALA A 144 -10.92 -3.33 -15.65
CA ALA A 144 -12.13 -2.53 -15.89
C ALA A 144 -13.40 -3.39 -15.97
N CYS A 145 -13.35 -4.52 -16.68
CA CYS A 145 -14.46 -5.48 -16.74
C CYS A 145 -14.76 -6.12 -15.38
N ALA A 146 -13.72 -6.44 -14.61
CA ALA A 146 -13.87 -7.03 -13.28
C ALA A 146 -14.54 -6.09 -12.26
N LEU A 147 -14.28 -4.77 -12.35
CA LEU A 147 -14.74 -3.77 -11.40
C LEU A 147 -16.03 -3.06 -11.83
N SER A 148 -16.56 -3.36 -13.02
CA SER A 148 -17.77 -2.72 -13.55
C SER A 148 -18.95 -3.69 -13.57
N GLU A 149 -20.16 -3.13 -13.59
CA GLU A 149 -21.41 -3.90 -13.68
C GLU A 149 -21.83 -4.19 -15.11
N ASP A 150 -21.42 -3.30 -16.02
CA ASP A 150 -21.77 -3.36 -17.43
C ASP A 150 -20.61 -2.97 -18.35
N VAL A 151 -20.79 -3.20 -19.65
CA VAL A 151 -19.78 -2.91 -20.67
C VAL A 151 -19.52 -1.39 -20.82
N PRO A 152 -20.52 -0.49 -20.85
CA PRO A 152 -20.26 0.95 -20.89
C PRO A 152 -19.37 1.43 -19.74
N GLY A 153 -19.68 1.03 -18.50
CA GLY A 153 -18.87 1.35 -17.33
C GLY A 153 -17.45 0.79 -17.42
N ALA A 154 -17.31 -0.46 -17.89
CA ALA A 154 -16.02 -1.08 -18.13
C ALA A 154 -15.18 -0.29 -19.14
N LEU A 155 -15.76 0.13 -20.26
CA LEU A 155 -15.04 0.89 -21.28
C LEU A 155 -14.64 2.28 -20.80
N ALA A 156 -15.50 2.95 -20.01
CA ALA A 156 -15.17 4.24 -19.40
C ALA A 156 -13.99 4.11 -18.43
N LEU A 157 -14.00 3.09 -17.54
CA LEU A 157 -12.90 2.84 -16.59
C LEU A 157 -11.62 2.42 -17.32
N TYR A 158 -11.72 1.52 -18.31
CA TYR A 158 -10.59 1.11 -19.14
C TYR A 158 -9.86 2.32 -19.73
N ARG A 159 -10.60 3.24 -20.33
CA ARG A 159 -10.01 4.41 -20.97
C ARG A 159 -9.21 5.26 -20.01
N ARG A 160 -9.74 5.55 -18.81
CA ARG A 160 -9.01 6.32 -17.78
C ARG A 160 -7.74 5.62 -17.29
N MET A 161 -7.76 4.29 -17.15
CA MET A 161 -6.56 3.56 -16.77
C MET A 161 -5.55 3.44 -17.90
N ALA A 162 -5.99 3.16 -19.11
CA ALA A 162 -5.14 3.02 -20.28
C ALA A 162 -4.46 4.33 -20.69
N GLU A 163 -5.12 5.47 -20.51
CA GLU A 163 -4.57 6.81 -20.67
C GLU A 163 -3.68 7.24 -19.48
N LEU A 164 -3.60 6.42 -18.43
CA LEU A 164 -2.89 6.72 -17.16
C LEU A 164 -3.43 7.97 -16.46
N ASP A 165 -4.71 8.27 -16.60
CA ASP A 165 -5.40 9.33 -15.87
C ASP A 165 -5.67 8.94 -14.42
N TYR A 166 -5.93 7.64 -14.18
CA TYR A 166 -6.27 7.05 -12.89
C TYR A 166 -5.72 5.63 -12.78
N LEU A 167 -5.16 5.29 -11.64
CA LEU A 167 -4.75 3.93 -11.31
C LEU A 167 -5.24 3.53 -9.92
N PRO A 168 -5.93 2.40 -9.76
CA PRO A 168 -6.19 1.82 -8.45
C PRO A 168 -4.91 1.23 -7.85
N SER A 169 -4.98 0.88 -6.57
CA SER A 169 -3.84 0.32 -5.83
C SER A 169 -3.38 -1.03 -6.37
N SER A 170 -2.13 -1.40 -6.03
CA SER A 170 -1.52 -2.64 -6.51
C SER A 170 -2.34 -3.91 -6.28
N PRO A 171 -2.95 -4.16 -5.09
CA PRO A 171 -3.80 -5.34 -4.93
C PRO A 171 -5.01 -5.36 -5.87
N THR A 172 -5.63 -4.21 -6.10
CA THR A 172 -6.73 -4.07 -7.08
C THR A 172 -6.23 -4.39 -8.48
N LEU A 173 -5.07 -3.85 -8.89
CA LEU A 173 -4.46 -4.13 -10.19
C LEU A 173 -4.09 -5.62 -10.36
N PHE A 174 -3.53 -6.25 -9.31
CA PHE A 174 -3.14 -7.66 -9.39
C PHE A 174 -4.31 -8.63 -9.47
N ASN A 175 -5.35 -8.39 -8.66
CA ASN A 175 -6.32 -9.43 -8.30
C ASN A 175 -7.70 -9.24 -8.92
N SER A 176 -8.01 -8.08 -9.56
CA SER A 176 -9.31 -7.87 -10.19
C SER A 176 -9.57 -8.90 -11.28
N GLY A 177 -10.72 -9.59 -11.18
CA GLY A 177 -11.13 -10.63 -12.11
C GLY A 177 -10.43 -11.97 -11.90
N THR A 178 -9.61 -12.12 -10.86
CA THR A 178 -8.99 -13.40 -10.53
C THR A 178 -9.87 -14.23 -9.59
N THR A 179 -9.49 -15.50 -9.37
CA THR A 179 -10.21 -16.40 -8.47
C THR A 179 -10.17 -15.99 -6.99
N HIS A 180 -9.22 -15.11 -6.61
CA HIS A 180 -9.07 -14.58 -5.26
C HIS A 180 -8.94 -13.04 -5.32
N GLU A 181 -10.07 -12.36 -5.40
CA GLU A 181 -10.14 -10.90 -5.54
C GLU A 181 -9.91 -10.20 -4.20
N GLN A 182 -8.75 -10.38 -3.56
CA GLN A 182 -8.34 -9.52 -2.46
C GLN A 182 -7.81 -8.20 -3.06
N LEU A 183 -8.63 -7.15 -3.01
CA LEU A 183 -8.45 -5.89 -3.74
C LEU A 183 -7.96 -4.75 -2.86
N SER A 184 -8.03 -4.91 -1.52
CA SER A 184 -7.68 -3.88 -0.54
C SER A 184 -6.19 -3.87 -0.23
N SER A 185 -5.63 -2.70 0.06
CA SER A 185 -4.18 -2.52 0.19
C SER A 185 -3.67 -2.71 1.61
N CYS A 186 -4.40 -2.19 2.60
CA CYS A 186 -3.96 -2.12 3.98
C CYS A 186 -5.05 -2.54 4.95
N PHE A 187 -4.61 -3.09 6.08
CA PHE A 187 -5.46 -3.54 7.17
C PHE A 187 -4.90 -3.02 8.50
N LEU A 188 -5.78 -2.42 9.31
CA LEU A 188 -5.44 -1.86 10.60
C LEU A 188 -6.10 -2.71 11.68
N LEU A 189 -5.28 -3.35 12.51
CA LEU A 189 -5.73 -4.22 13.59
C LEU A 189 -5.48 -3.55 14.94
N ASP A 190 -6.52 -3.42 15.75
CA ASP A 190 -6.35 -2.99 17.13
C ASP A 190 -5.45 -3.97 17.90
N SER A 191 -4.88 -3.48 18.99
CA SER A 191 -4.02 -4.28 19.86
C SER A 191 -4.72 -5.57 20.31
N PRO A 192 -4.02 -6.70 20.31
CA PRO A 192 -4.55 -7.87 20.98
C PRO A 192 -4.88 -7.53 22.43
N GLN A 193 -5.90 -8.18 23.00
CA GLN A 193 -6.13 -8.15 24.43
C GLN A 193 -4.95 -8.83 25.15
N ASP A 194 -4.72 -8.46 26.40
CA ASP A 194 -3.61 -8.95 27.21
C ASP A 194 -3.80 -10.41 27.63
N SER A 195 -3.91 -11.30 26.66
CA SER A 195 -4.01 -12.75 26.84
C SER A 195 -3.29 -13.51 25.73
N LEU A 196 -2.78 -14.70 26.08
CA LEU A 196 -2.09 -15.57 25.14
C LEU A 196 -2.95 -15.90 23.91
N GLU A 197 -4.21 -16.24 24.14
CA GLU A 197 -5.17 -16.57 23.10
C GLU A 197 -5.36 -15.41 22.12
N SER A 198 -5.57 -14.18 22.63
CA SER A 198 -5.79 -13.01 21.80
C SER A 198 -4.53 -12.63 20.99
N ILE A 199 -3.33 -12.76 21.57
CA ILE A 199 -2.06 -12.49 20.88
C ILE A 199 -1.89 -13.46 19.71
N TYR A 200 -2.06 -14.77 19.91
CA TYR A 200 -1.91 -15.76 18.84
C TYR A 200 -3.03 -15.69 17.80
N SER A 201 -4.27 -15.39 18.20
CA SER A 201 -5.36 -15.11 17.25
C SER A 201 -5.00 -13.94 16.34
N LYS A 202 -4.47 -12.85 16.90
CA LYS A 202 -4.02 -11.68 16.13
C LYS A 202 -2.89 -12.04 15.15
N TYR A 203 -1.95 -12.90 15.53
CA TYR A 203 -0.91 -13.40 14.62
C TYR A 203 -1.50 -14.23 13.47
N GLY A 204 -2.51 -15.04 13.74
CA GLY A 204 -3.25 -15.79 12.75
C GLY A 204 -3.91 -14.86 11.74
N ASP A 205 -4.60 -13.80 12.20
CA ASP A 205 -5.21 -12.78 11.37
C ASP A 205 -4.18 -12.08 10.48
N ILE A 206 -3.06 -11.63 11.07
CA ILE A 206 -1.97 -10.97 10.34
C ILE A 206 -1.39 -11.90 9.26
N ALA A 207 -1.20 -13.18 9.57
CA ALA A 207 -0.69 -14.15 8.61
C ALA A 207 -1.65 -14.35 7.43
N GLN A 208 -2.95 -14.47 7.69
CA GLN A 208 -3.97 -14.59 6.64
C GLN A 208 -4.04 -13.35 5.75
N LEU A 209 -4.05 -12.16 6.34
CA LEU A 209 -4.06 -10.89 5.59
C LEU A 209 -2.78 -10.73 4.76
N SER A 210 -1.62 -11.05 5.34
CA SER A 210 -0.31 -10.97 4.66
C SER A 210 -0.24 -11.94 3.48
N LYS A 211 -0.78 -13.16 3.60
CA LYS A 211 -0.83 -14.15 2.51
C LYS A 211 -1.49 -13.60 1.25
N PHE A 212 -2.50 -12.76 1.41
CA PHE A 212 -3.24 -12.16 0.30
C PHE A 212 -2.80 -10.71 -0.01
N SER A 213 -1.54 -10.38 0.25
CA SER A 213 -0.89 -9.12 -0.15
C SER A 213 -1.36 -7.87 0.60
N GLY A 214 -1.99 -8.01 1.77
CA GLY A 214 -2.33 -6.90 2.67
C GLY A 214 -1.10 -6.32 3.36
N GLY A 215 -0.96 -4.99 3.39
CA GLY A 215 -0.07 -4.27 4.29
C GLY A 215 -0.71 -4.18 5.68
N ILE A 216 0.06 -4.38 6.75
CA ILE A 216 -0.47 -4.49 8.11
C ILE A 216 -0.03 -3.31 8.96
N GLY A 217 -0.99 -2.64 9.63
CA GLY A 217 -0.78 -1.85 10.82
C GLY A 217 -1.36 -2.59 12.02
N VAL A 218 -0.63 -2.69 13.11
CA VAL A 218 -1.11 -3.33 14.35
C VAL A 218 -0.63 -2.56 15.57
N SER A 219 -1.53 -2.30 16.53
CA SER A 219 -1.15 -1.76 17.83
C SER A 219 -0.75 -2.89 18.79
N PHE A 220 0.18 -2.59 19.71
CA PHE A 220 0.56 -3.51 20.80
C PHE A 220 0.40 -2.85 22.18
N THR A 221 -0.25 -1.72 22.24
CA THR A 221 -0.32 -0.87 23.45
C THR A 221 -1.10 -1.52 24.61
N ARG A 222 -2.02 -2.48 24.35
CA ARG A 222 -2.80 -3.14 25.41
C ARG A 222 -2.07 -4.30 26.09
N VAL A 223 -0.96 -4.78 25.52
CA VAL A 223 -0.21 -5.92 26.06
C VAL A 223 0.65 -5.47 27.24
N ARG A 224 0.56 -6.19 28.35
CA ARG A 224 1.29 -5.88 29.60
C ARG A 224 2.79 -5.73 29.40
N SER A 225 3.35 -4.81 30.18
CA SER A 225 4.77 -4.51 30.15
C SER A 225 5.62 -5.56 30.89
N ARG A 226 6.94 -5.46 30.71
CA ARG A 226 7.92 -6.24 31.44
C ARG A 226 7.80 -6.05 32.95
N GLY A 227 7.92 -7.14 33.70
CA GLY A 227 7.79 -7.15 35.14
C GLY A 227 6.35 -7.21 35.68
N SER A 228 5.34 -7.07 34.82
CA SER A 228 3.94 -7.20 35.21
C SER A 228 3.62 -8.63 35.67
N LEU A 229 2.86 -8.76 36.76
CA LEU A 229 2.53 -10.06 37.36
C LEU A 229 1.59 -10.88 36.43
N ILE A 230 1.96 -12.15 36.21
CA ILE A 230 1.11 -13.16 35.57
C ILE A 230 0.42 -13.97 36.64
N LYS A 231 -0.82 -13.61 36.99
CA LYS A 231 -1.53 -14.23 38.13
C LYS A 231 -1.66 -15.75 38.05
N SER A 232 -1.88 -16.31 36.87
CA SER A 232 -2.10 -17.74 36.64
C SER A 232 -0.86 -18.62 36.98
N THR A 233 0.32 -18.07 36.75
CA THR A 233 1.61 -18.81 36.97
C THR A 233 2.43 -18.25 38.12
N ASN A 234 1.99 -17.15 38.74
CA ASN A 234 2.73 -16.38 39.74
C ASN A 234 4.13 -15.93 39.24
N GLY A 235 4.28 -15.75 37.95
CA GLY A 235 5.49 -15.27 37.27
C GLY A 235 5.39 -13.81 36.84
N HIS A 236 6.46 -13.33 36.23
CA HIS A 236 6.52 -11.98 35.70
C HIS A 236 6.57 -11.98 34.16
N SER A 237 5.91 -11.01 33.53
CA SER A 237 5.94 -10.81 32.09
C SER A 237 7.34 -10.39 31.61
N ASN A 238 7.74 -10.91 30.46
CA ASN A 238 8.95 -10.46 29.74
C ASN A 238 8.70 -9.22 28.87
N GLY A 239 7.47 -8.64 28.92
CA GLY A 239 7.07 -7.47 28.13
C GLY A 239 6.72 -7.79 26.68
N ILE A 240 6.63 -6.73 25.85
CA ILE A 240 6.21 -6.86 24.46
C ILE A 240 7.31 -7.35 23.51
N VAL A 241 8.59 -7.18 23.83
CA VAL A 241 9.71 -7.47 22.92
C VAL A 241 9.72 -8.92 22.44
N PRO A 242 9.57 -9.96 23.29
CA PRO A 242 9.51 -11.34 22.81
C PRO A 242 8.32 -11.63 21.90
N TRP A 243 7.17 -11.01 22.16
CA TRP A 243 6.00 -11.12 21.30
C TRP A 243 6.25 -10.49 19.93
N LEU A 244 6.88 -9.32 19.89
CA LEU A 244 7.23 -8.65 18.63
C LEU A 244 8.29 -9.43 17.86
N LYS A 245 9.24 -10.11 18.53
CA LYS A 245 10.19 -11.02 17.88
C LYS A 245 9.49 -12.21 17.21
N THR A 246 8.48 -12.79 17.87
CA THR A 246 7.65 -13.85 17.29
C THR A 246 6.88 -13.34 16.07
N LEU A 247 6.27 -12.15 16.16
CA LEU A 247 5.58 -11.52 15.03
C LEU A 247 6.53 -11.23 13.86
N ASP A 248 7.72 -10.74 14.14
CA ASP A 248 8.78 -10.47 13.15
C ASP A 248 9.09 -11.71 12.31
N SER A 249 9.29 -12.84 12.98
CA SER A 249 9.54 -14.13 12.33
C SER A 249 8.33 -14.62 11.52
N SER A 250 7.11 -14.43 12.04
CA SER A 250 5.88 -14.80 11.37
C SER A 250 5.68 -13.99 10.09
N VAL A 251 5.87 -12.67 10.15
CA VAL A 251 5.76 -11.78 8.97
C VAL A 251 6.80 -12.13 7.91
N ALA A 252 8.04 -12.43 8.32
CA ALA A 252 9.11 -12.85 7.40
C ALA A 252 8.80 -14.19 6.72
N ALA A 253 8.14 -15.11 7.41
CA ALA A 253 7.80 -16.45 6.90
C ALA A 253 6.67 -16.44 5.87
N VAL A 254 5.74 -15.48 5.97
CA VAL A 254 4.59 -15.40 5.06
C VAL A 254 4.99 -14.85 3.70
N ASN A 255 4.99 -15.71 2.68
CA ASN A 255 5.25 -15.34 1.30
C ASN A 255 3.94 -15.03 0.56
N GLN A 256 3.78 -13.82 0.07
CA GLN A 256 2.64 -13.34 -0.71
C GLN A 256 2.68 -13.82 -2.17
N GLY A 257 2.81 -15.12 -2.39
CA GLY A 257 2.84 -15.71 -3.74
C GLY A 257 4.01 -15.23 -4.62
N GLY A 258 5.13 -14.79 -4.01
CA GLY A 258 6.31 -14.30 -4.72
C GLY A 258 6.19 -12.86 -5.27
N LYS A 259 5.03 -12.22 -5.14
CA LYS A 259 4.79 -10.86 -5.67
C LYS A 259 5.22 -9.75 -4.70
N ARG A 260 5.04 -9.98 -3.40
CA ARG A 260 5.35 -9.02 -2.33
C ARG A 260 5.78 -9.77 -1.06
N LYS A 261 6.74 -9.24 -0.28
CA LYS A 261 7.04 -9.77 1.06
C LYS A 261 5.99 -9.33 2.05
N GLY A 262 5.73 -10.13 3.08
CA GLY A 262 4.93 -9.73 4.23
C GLY A 262 5.52 -8.47 4.85
N ALA A 263 4.68 -7.49 5.20
CA ALA A 263 5.11 -6.24 5.78
C ALA A 263 4.11 -5.78 6.85
N ALA A 264 4.61 -5.45 8.03
CA ALA A 264 3.81 -4.96 9.15
C ALA A 264 4.50 -3.77 9.84
N CYS A 265 3.68 -2.83 10.31
CA CYS A 265 4.09 -1.74 11.18
C CYS A 265 3.42 -1.92 12.55
N VAL A 266 4.21 -1.89 13.61
CA VAL A 266 3.73 -1.96 14.99
C VAL A 266 3.67 -0.55 15.57
N TYR A 267 2.51 -0.21 16.12
CA TYR A 267 2.24 1.06 16.78
C TYR A 267 2.26 0.89 18.30
N LEU A 268 2.95 1.81 18.98
CA LEU A 268 2.98 1.86 20.45
C LEU A 268 2.78 3.30 20.94
N GLU A 269 2.00 3.46 22.00
CA GLU A 269 1.86 4.76 22.66
C GLU A 269 3.04 5.01 23.62
N PRO A 270 3.58 6.27 23.69
CA PRO A 270 4.82 6.55 24.45
C PRO A 270 4.69 6.47 25.95
N TRP A 271 3.49 6.31 26.52
CA TRP A 271 3.27 6.08 27.94
C TRP A 271 3.43 4.62 28.36
N HIS A 272 3.52 3.67 27.41
CA HIS A 272 3.73 2.26 27.68
C HIS A 272 5.09 2.03 28.33
N ALA A 273 5.14 1.23 29.41
CA ALA A 273 6.37 1.05 30.19
C ALA A 273 7.54 0.43 29.39
N ASP A 274 7.27 -0.31 28.32
CA ASP A 274 8.29 -0.91 27.45
C ASP A 274 8.69 0.00 26.26
N VAL A 275 8.30 1.27 26.24
CA VAL A 275 8.57 2.16 25.09
C VAL A 275 10.07 2.31 24.80
N GLU A 276 10.92 2.34 25.81
CA GLU A 276 12.38 2.46 25.63
C GLU A 276 12.95 1.23 24.90
N GLU A 277 12.51 0.02 25.28
CA GLU A 277 12.91 -1.24 24.62
C GLU A 277 12.32 -1.36 23.21
N PHE A 278 11.11 -0.85 23.01
CA PHE A 278 10.47 -0.79 21.69
C PHE A 278 11.26 0.05 20.69
N LEU A 279 11.79 1.20 21.10
CA LEU A 279 12.59 2.06 20.23
C LEU A 279 13.91 1.39 19.78
N GLU A 280 14.42 0.41 20.52
CA GLU A 280 15.67 -0.29 20.21
C GLU A 280 15.48 -1.49 19.24
N LEU A 281 14.24 -1.88 18.94
CA LEU A 281 13.94 -3.09 18.15
C LEU A 281 14.57 -3.09 16.75
N ARG A 282 14.86 -1.91 16.18
CA ARG A 282 15.46 -1.75 14.86
C ARG A 282 16.95 -1.39 14.87
N ASP A 283 17.57 -1.36 16.06
CA ASP A 283 19.00 -1.06 16.16
C ASP A 283 19.83 -2.13 15.45
N ASN A 284 20.89 -1.69 14.78
CA ASN A 284 21.80 -2.56 14.04
C ASN A 284 22.86 -3.23 14.93
N THR A 285 22.82 -2.94 16.23
CA THR A 285 23.77 -3.45 17.24
C THR A 285 23.04 -4.02 18.44
N GLY A 286 23.73 -4.77 19.27
CA GLY A 286 23.20 -5.35 20.50
C GLY A 286 22.73 -6.80 20.32
N ASP A 287 21.84 -7.26 21.19
CA ASP A 287 21.34 -8.64 21.20
C ASP A 287 20.32 -8.86 20.08
N GLU A 288 20.66 -9.66 19.07
CA GLU A 288 19.81 -9.99 17.93
C GLU A 288 18.49 -10.68 18.34
N ALA A 289 18.47 -11.40 19.45
CA ALA A 289 17.24 -11.99 19.99
C ALA A 289 16.19 -10.92 20.40
N ARG A 290 16.62 -9.68 20.56
CA ARG A 290 15.79 -8.53 20.92
C ARG A 290 15.59 -7.54 19.75
N ARG A 291 15.87 -7.94 18.51
CA ARG A 291 15.72 -7.11 17.30
C ARG A 291 14.63 -7.66 16.38
N THR A 292 13.96 -6.75 15.66
CA THR A 292 12.86 -7.05 14.75
C THR A 292 13.07 -6.35 13.41
N HIS A 293 13.95 -6.88 12.57
CA HIS A 293 14.35 -6.22 11.31
C HIS A 293 13.31 -6.31 10.19
N ASN A 294 12.28 -7.17 10.33
CA ASN A 294 11.19 -7.30 9.36
C ASN A 294 9.93 -6.51 9.75
N LEU A 295 9.89 -5.94 10.97
CA LEU A 295 8.81 -5.06 11.40
C LEU A 295 9.19 -3.59 11.24
N ASN A 296 8.26 -2.77 10.81
CA ASN A 296 8.36 -1.32 10.94
C ASN A 296 7.76 -0.89 12.28
N LEU A 297 8.22 0.23 12.80
CA LEU A 297 7.82 0.75 14.11
C LEU A 297 7.24 2.15 13.95
N ALA A 298 6.20 2.46 14.73
CA ALA A 298 5.60 3.79 14.79
C ALA A 298 5.18 4.16 16.22
N ASN A 299 5.30 5.42 16.55
CA ASN A 299 4.86 6.00 17.79
C ASN A 299 3.48 6.63 17.61
N TRP A 300 2.50 6.27 18.46
CA TRP A 300 1.15 6.81 18.48
C TRP A 300 1.03 7.82 19.61
N ILE A 301 1.25 9.13 19.33
CA ILE A 301 1.64 10.16 20.29
C ILE A 301 0.43 10.99 20.70
N PRO A 302 0.06 11.04 22.01
CA PRO A 302 -0.91 11.99 22.53
C PRO A 302 -0.32 13.40 22.66
N ASP A 303 -1.14 14.44 22.50
CA ASP A 303 -0.73 15.84 22.59
C ASP A 303 -0.04 16.16 23.93
N LEU A 304 -0.51 15.58 25.04
CA LEU A 304 0.09 15.73 26.36
C LEU A 304 1.59 15.41 26.40
N PHE A 305 2.01 14.37 25.65
CA PHE A 305 3.44 14.05 25.57
C PHE A 305 4.24 15.21 24.96
N MET A 306 3.76 15.78 23.86
CA MET A 306 4.43 16.90 23.22
C MET A 306 4.43 18.16 24.08
N GLN A 307 3.34 18.45 24.80
CA GLN A 307 3.28 19.55 25.78
C GLN A 307 4.37 19.38 26.86
N ARG A 308 4.56 18.15 27.35
CA ARG A 308 5.60 17.86 28.34
C ARG A 308 7.03 17.90 27.75
N VAL A 309 7.20 17.58 26.49
CA VAL A 309 8.47 17.77 25.76
C VAL A 309 8.82 19.26 25.68
N GLU A 310 7.88 20.11 25.32
CA GLU A 310 8.10 21.56 25.28
C GLU A 310 8.44 22.14 26.65
N ALA A 311 7.69 21.72 27.67
CA ALA A 311 7.87 22.17 29.04
C ALA A 311 9.09 21.57 29.77
N ASP A 312 9.84 20.64 29.13
CA ASP A 312 10.91 19.85 29.77
C ASP A 312 10.45 19.15 31.06
N ALA A 313 9.19 18.69 31.04
CA ALA A 313 8.56 18.08 32.20
C ALA A 313 8.82 16.57 32.26
N ASP A 314 8.45 15.97 33.39
CA ASP A 314 8.53 14.54 33.61
C ASP A 314 7.42 13.82 32.81
N TRP A 315 7.72 12.60 32.37
CA TRP A 315 6.81 11.70 31.69
C TRP A 315 6.78 10.35 32.39
N SER A 316 5.59 9.96 32.82
CA SER A 316 5.38 8.70 33.55
C SER A 316 5.03 7.57 32.59
N LEU A 317 5.65 6.43 32.79
CA LEU A 317 5.43 5.19 32.05
C LEU A 317 4.56 4.25 32.86
N PHE A 318 3.59 3.62 32.20
CA PHE A 318 2.59 2.78 32.85
C PHE A 318 2.53 1.37 32.25
N ASP A 319 2.18 0.39 33.10
CA ASP A 319 1.70 -0.92 32.65
C ASP A 319 0.25 -0.78 32.16
N PRO A 320 -0.09 -1.17 30.92
CA PRO A 320 -1.46 -1.11 30.41
C PRO A 320 -2.52 -1.79 31.30
N ARG A 321 -2.10 -2.78 32.10
CA ARG A 321 -3.02 -3.47 33.03
C ARG A 321 -3.56 -2.58 34.15
N VAL A 322 -2.82 -1.54 34.53
CA VAL A 322 -3.25 -0.65 35.62
C VAL A 322 -3.94 0.61 35.11
N VAL A 323 -3.86 0.86 33.81
CA VAL A 323 -4.49 1.98 33.10
C VAL A 323 -5.11 1.51 31.77
N PRO A 324 -5.97 0.48 31.77
CA PRO A 324 -6.48 -0.11 30.52
C PRO A 324 -7.27 0.85 29.66
N GLU A 325 -7.82 1.91 30.26
CA GLU A 325 -8.61 2.94 29.59
C GLU A 325 -7.78 3.88 28.69
N PHE A 326 -6.48 4.01 28.90
CA PHE A 326 -5.64 4.99 28.20
C PHE A 326 -5.66 4.83 26.67
N THR A 327 -5.74 3.60 26.19
CA THR A 327 -5.77 3.33 24.75
C THR A 327 -7.03 3.87 24.09
N ASP A 328 -8.15 3.93 24.82
CA ASP A 328 -9.46 4.35 24.32
C ASP A 328 -9.77 5.83 24.60
N LEU A 329 -8.83 6.57 25.19
CA LEU A 329 -8.95 7.97 25.52
C LEU A 329 -8.01 8.84 24.65
N PHE A 330 -8.45 10.05 24.33
CA PHE A 330 -7.65 11.06 23.63
C PHE A 330 -8.02 12.48 24.11
N GLY A 331 -7.16 13.47 23.83
CA GLY A 331 -7.36 14.87 24.24
C GLY A 331 -7.52 15.02 25.73
N GLY A 332 -8.41 15.93 26.16
CA GLY A 332 -8.60 16.24 27.57
C GLY A 332 -9.05 15.07 28.46
N ASP A 333 -9.71 14.05 27.89
CA ASP A 333 -10.08 12.85 28.66
C ASP A 333 -8.85 12.02 29.00
N PHE A 334 -7.94 11.85 28.04
CA PHE A 334 -6.65 11.21 28.27
C PHE A 334 -5.80 11.99 29.26
N GLU A 335 -5.70 13.33 29.13
CA GLU A 335 -4.93 14.19 30.02
C GLU A 335 -5.38 14.05 31.48
N ARG A 336 -6.70 14.05 31.73
CA ARG A 336 -7.26 13.89 33.09
C ARG A 336 -6.98 12.51 33.67
N ALA A 337 -7.18 11.44 32.86
CA ALA A 337 -6.93 10.08 33.30
C ALA A 337 -5.44 9.87 33.59
N TYR A 338 -4.55 10.40 32.77
CA TYR A 338 -3.13 10.34 32.93
C TYR A 338 -2.65 11.03 34.23
N ALA A 339 -3.07 12.28 34.46
CA ALA A 339 -2.76 13.03 35.68
C ALA A 339 -3.28 12.33 36.94
N GLN A 340 -4.49 11.75 36.87
CA GLN A 340 -5.04 10.97 37.98
C GLN A 340 -4.22 9.71 38.29
N ALA A 341 -3.76 9.00 37.25
CA ALA A 341 -2.92 7.82 37.42
C ALA A 341 -1.54 8.17 38.03
N GLU A 342 -0.95 9.31 37.62
CA GLU A 342 0.25 9.84 38.27
C GLU A 342 0.04 10.15 39.75
N ALA A 343 -1.03 10.87 40.07
CA ALA A 343 -1.38 11.21 41.45
C ALA A 343 -1.63 9.98 42.34
N GLN A 344 -2.12 8.88 41.73
CA GLN A 344 -2.33 7.59 42.41
C GLN A 344 -1.07 6.72 42.50
N GLY A 345 0.07 7.20 42.02
CA GLY A 345 1.33 6.45 42.04
C GLY A 345 1.35 5.17 41.21
N LYS A 346 0.54 5.09 40.13
CA LYS A 346 0.43 3.92 39.25
C LYS A 346 1.60 3.79 38.26
N ALA A 347 2.47 4.78 38.16
CA ALA A 347 3.59 4.77 37.24
C ALA A 347 4.60 3.68 37.61
N VAL A 348 5.07 2.94 36.59
CA VAL A 348 6.18 1.97 36.74
C VAL A 348 7.52 2.72 36.81
N LYS A 349 7.67 3.78 36.02
CA LYS A 349 8.89 4.57 35.88
C LYS A 349 8.51 5.99 35.45
N THR A 350 9.32 6.96 35.86
CA THR A 350 9.21 8.35 35.38
C THR A 350 10.54 8.78 34.75
N ILE A 351 10.49 9.42 33.60
CA ILE A 351 11.65 9.90 32.82
C ILE A 351 11.37 11.32 32.32
N LYS A 352 12.38 12.00 31.80
CA LYS A 352 12.16 13.28 31.12
C LYS A 352 11.50 13.06 29.74
N ALA A 353 10.40 13.76 29.47
CA ALA A 353 9.71 13.69 28.20
C ALA A 353 10.66 14.05 27.03
N ARG A 354 11.49 15.07 27.20
CA ARG A 354 12.45 15.52 26.20
C ARG A 354 13.55 14.48 25.92
N GLU A 355 13.98 13.72 26.93
CA GLU A 355 14.95 12.63 26.74
C GLU A 355 14.34 11.49 25.91
N LEU A 356 13.10 11.10 26.21
CA LEU A 356 12.38 10.09 25.40
C LEU A 356 12.19 10.57 23.97
N TYR A 357 11.76 11.81 23.77
CA TYR A 357 11.63 12.40 22.43
C TYR A 357 12.96 12.42 21.67
N ALA A 358 14.06 12.79 22.33
CA ALA A 358 15.39 12.75 21.72
C ALA A 358 15.79 11.32 21.29
N ARG A 359 15.40 10.28 22.05
CA ARG A 359 15.60 8.88 21.66
C ARG A 359 14.76 8.52 20.44
N MET A 360 13.48 8.94 20.38
CA MET A 360 12.62 8.75 19.22
C MET A 360 13.25 9.38 17.95
N MET A 361 13.73 10.61 18.05
CA MET A 361 14.40 11.30 16.94
C MET A 361 15.69 10.60 16.50
N ARG A 362 16.47 10.10 17.45
CA ARG A 362 17.69 9.34 17.15
C ARG A 362 17.36 8.03 16.42
N THR A 363 16.38 7.28 16.89
CA THR A 363 15.91 6.03 16.23
C THR A 363 15.45 6.34 14.81
N LEU A 364 14.64 7.37 14.61
CA LEU A 364 14.17 7.79 13.30
C LEU A 364 15.33 8.14 12.35
N ALA A 365 16.29 8.92 12.83
CA ALA A 365 17.45 9.33 12.03
C ALA A 365 18.39 8.18 11.68
N GLN A 366 18.60 7.23 12.59
CA GLN A 366 19.52 6.10 12.41
C GLN A 366 18.92 4.95 11.60
N THR A 367 17.63 4.69 11.73
CA THR A 367 16.99 3.48 11.20
C THR A 367 15.91 3.75 10.15
N GLY A 368 15.46 5.00 10.01
CA GLY A 368 14.28 5.34 9.21
C GLY A 368 12.97 4.79 9.78
N ASN A 369 12.99 4.28 11.02
CA ASN A 369 11.84 3.72 11.73
C ASN A 369 11.55 4.50 13.02
N GLY A 370 10.40 4.19 13.64
CA GLY A 370 9.89 4.97 14.76
C GLY A 370 9.14 6.19 14.25
N TRP A 371 8.30 6.01 13.24
CA TRP A 371 7.47 7.07 12.65
C TRP A 371 6.60 7.72 13.71
N MET A 372 6.28 9.00 13.51
CA MET A 372 5.50 9.78 14.47
C MET A 372 4.12 10.09 13.91
N THR A 373 3.09 9.70 14.64
CA THR A 373 1.70 9.97 14.31
C THR A 373 0.98 10.47 15.56
N PHE A 374 0.18 11.51 15.43
CA PHE A 374 -0.40 12.25 16.56
C PHE A 374 -1.83 11.81 16.82
N LYS A 375 -2.02 11.02 17.88
CA LYS A 375 -3.27 10.38 18.29
C LYS A 375 -4.44 11.37 18.38
N ASP A 376 -4.24 12.47 19.09
CA ASP A 376 -5.32 13.40 19.40
C ASP A 376 -5.79 14.16 18.16
N THR A 377 -4.86 14.60 17.32
CA THR A 377 -5.17 15.26 16.04
C THR A 377 -5.91 14.33 15.11
N CYS A 378 -5.47 13.07 14.97
CA CYS A 378 -6.15 12.06 14.17
C CYS A 378 -7.59 11.83 14.64
N ASN A 379 -7.79 11.67 15.94
CA ASN A 379 -9.11 11.43 16.52
C ASN A 379 -10.02 12.66 16.44
N ARG A 380 -9.50 13.88 16.57
CA ARG A 380 -10.30 15.11 16.43
C ARG A 380 -10.72 15.38 14.98
N ALA A 381 -9.88 15.05 14.01
CA ALA A 381 -10.11 15.38 12.61
C ALA A 381 -10.98 14.34 11.87
N SER A 382 -11.06 13.10 12.35
CA SER A 382 -11.80 12.04 11.69
C SER A 382 -13.32 12.19 11.84
N ASN A 383 -14.04 11.99 10.73
CA ASN A 383 -15.51 11.93 10.75
C ASN A 383 -16.06 10.66 11.44
N GLN A 384 -15.27 9.61 11.56
CA GLN A 384 -15.69 8.35 12.19
C GLN A 384 -15.75 8.47 13.72
N THR A 385 -14.95 9.33 14.32
CA THR A 385 -14.86 9.56 15.77
C THR A 385 -15.90 10.54 16.32
N LEU A 386 -16.77 11.08 15.48
CA LEU A 386 -17.91 11.93 15.93
C LEU A 386 -18.90 11.19 16.83
N ARG A 387 -18.90 9.87 16.83
CA ARG A 387 -19.75 9.04 17.71
C ARG A 387 -18.97 8.66 18.97
N PRO A 388 -19.56 8.81 20.17
CA PRO A 388 -18.93 8.37 21.42
C PRO A 388 -18.52 6.89 21.36
N GLY A 389 -17.32 6.57 21.87
CA GLY A 389 -16.77 5.23 21.89
C GLY A 389 -16.04 4.80 20.62
N ASN A 390 -16.07 5.61 19.56
CA ASN A 390 -15.26 5.37 18.39
C ASN A 390 -13.88 6.01 18.57
N VAL A 391 -12.83 5.21 18.45
CA VAL A 391 -11.45 5.68 18.63
C VAL A 391 -10.55 5.12 17.53
N ILE A 392 -9.66 5.94 17.02
CA ILE A 392 -8.55 5.53 16.15
C ILE A 392 -7.36 5.22 17.04
N HIS A 393 -6.87 3.95 17.01
CA HIS A 393 -5.82 3.46 17.89
C HIS A 393 -4.45 3.37 17.21
N LEU A 394 -4.39 3.52 15.89
CA LEU A 394 -3.19 3.36 15.08
C LEU A 394 -3.44 3.86 13.65
N SER A 395 -2.41 3.79 12.82
CA SER A 395 -2.52 3.93 11.37
C SER A 395 -2.07 2.63 10.66
N ASN A 396 -2.07 2.64 9.34
CA ASN A 396 -1.60 1.50 8.53
C ASN A 396 -0.06 1.46 8.41
N LEU A 397 0.43 0.54 7.56
CA LEU A 397 1.87 0.38 7.28
C LEU A 397 2.54 1.68 6.78
N CYS A 398 1.84 2.45 5.93
CA CYS A 398 2.38 3.66 5.31
C CYS A 398 1.96 4.96 6.03
N THR A 399 1.17 4.88 7.10
CA THR A 399 0.78 5.99 8.00
C THR A 399 -0.23 6.99 7.41
N GLU A 400 -0.91 6.64 6.30
CA GLU A 400 -1.90 7.54 5.65
C GLU A 400 -3.36 7.22 6.01
N ILE A 401 -3.66 6.07 6.62
CA ILE A 401 -5.04 5.64 6.91
C ILE A 401 -5.37 5.87 8.39
N LEU A 402 -6.45 6.57 8.63
CA LEU A 402 -6.93 6.95 9.96
C LEU A 402 -8.39 6.55 10.11
N GLU A 403 -8.61 5.32 10.55
CA GLU A 403 -9.93 4.71 10.69
C GLU A 403 -10.10 4.06 12.06
N VAL A 404 -11.35 4.03 12.52
CA VAL A 404 -11.73 3.39 13.78
C VAL A 404 -11.45 1.89 13.74
N THR A 405 -10.84 1.38 14.79
CA THR A 405 -10.56 -0.05 14.99
C THR A 405 -11.14 -0.52 16.32
N SER A 406 -11.46 -1.82 16.40
CA SER A 406 -11.84 -2.48 17.63
C SER A 406 -11.45 -3.97 17.56
N ASN A 407 -11.76 -4.72 18.62
CA ASN A 407 -11.57 -6.17 18.58
C ASN A 407 -12.41 -6.87 17.51
N ASP A 408 -13.56 -6.29 17.17
CA ASP A 408 -14.55 -6.86 16.25
C ASP A 408 -14.46 -6.27 14.83
N GLU A 409 -13.72 -5.18 14.66
CA GLU A 409 -13.61 -4.46 13.39
C GLU A 409 -12.13 -4.15 13.08
N THR A 410 -11.65 -4.72 11.98
CA THR A 410 -10.38 -4.36 11.36
C THR A 410 -10.67 -3.29 10.30
N ALA A 411 -9.98 -2.17 10.37
CA ALA A 411 -10.10 -1.14 9.34
C ALA A 411 -9.40 -1.58 8.06
N VAL A 412 -9.97 -1.19 6.92
CA VAL A 412 -9.52 -1.64 5.59
C VAL A 412 -9.46 -0.45 4.64
N CYS A 413 -8.38 -0.32 3.90
CA CYS A 413 -8.25 0.76 2.93
C CYS A 413 -8.45 0.30 1.48
N ASN A 414 -9.21 1.08 0.71
CA ASN A 414 -9.45 0.90 -0.71
C ASN A 414 -8.92 2.12 -1.45
N LEU A 415 -7.80 1.97 -2.14
CA LEU A 415 -6.99 3.09 -2.61
C LEU A 415 -6.92 3.19 -4.13
N GLY A 416 -6.85 4.42 -4.61
CA GLY A 416 -6.52 4.78 -5.98
C GLY A 416 -5.89 6.16 -6.07
N SER A 417 -5.25 6.47 -7.19
CA SER A 417 -4.60 7.77 -7.39
C SER A 417 -4.92 8.32 -8.78
N ILE A 418 -5.21 9.62 -8.81
CA ILE A 418 -5.41 10.39 -10.04
C ILE A 418 -4.08 11.01 -10.45
N ASN A 419 -3.73 10.88 -11.71
CA ASN A 419 -2.56 11.52 -12.29
C ASN A 419 -2.94 12.91 -12.82
N LEU A 420 -2.71 13.92 -12.00
CA LEU A 420 -3.05 15.31 -12.34
C LEU A 420 -2.34 15.80 -13.62
N ALA A 421 -1.12 15.30 -13.89
CA ALA A 421 -0.34 15.66 -15.07
C ALA A 421 -1.00 15.24 -16.40
N ARG A 422 -2.04 14.40 -16.35
CA ARG A 422 -2.83 13.96 -17.52
C ARG A 422 -4.11 14.77 -17.74
N HIS A 423 -4.41 15.74 -16.87
CA HIS A 423 -5.63 16.55 -16.92
C HIS A 423 -5.35 17.94 -17.46
N PHE A 424 -5.10 17.99 -18.77
CA PHE A 424 -4.84 19.23 -19.50
C PHE A 424 -5.60 19.23 -20.82
N HIS A 425 -6.09 20.40 -21.22
CA HIS A 425 -6.56 20.68 -22.57
C HIS A 425 -5.38 20.78 -23.55
N ASP A 426 -5.67 20.73 -24.84
CA ASP A 426 -4.67 20.87 -25.91
C ASP A 426 -3.99 22.25 -25.94
N ASP A 427 -4.65 23.27 -25.40
CA ASP A 427 -4.14 24.64 -25.26
C ASP A 427 -3.18 24.81 -24.05
N GLY A 428 -2.99 23.75 -23.27
CA GLY A 428 -2.09 23.73 -22.11
C GLY A 428 -2.71 24.23 -20.81
N LEU A 429 -4.03 24.50 -20.76
CA LEU A 429 -4.74 24.81 -19.52
C LEU A 429 -5.12 23.54 -18.78
N PHE A 430 -5.19 23.63 -17.44
CA PHE A 430 -5.60 22.50 -16.62
C PHE A 430 -7.10 22.23 -16.80
N ASP A 431 -7.46 20.96 -17.04
CA ASP A 431 -8.82 20.51 -17.36
C ASP A 431 -9.53 20.01 -16.08
N PHE A 432 -10.21 20.92 -15.41
CA PHE A 432 -11.01 20.63 -14.20
C PHE A 432 -12.23 19.74 -14.51
N ASP A 433 -12.82 19.83 -15.69
CA ASP A 433 -13.99 19.02 -16.07
C ASP A 433 -13.58 17.56 -16.25
N LYS A 434 -12.48 17.29 -16.94
CA LYS A 434 -11.88 15.94 -17.04
C LYS A 434 -11.51 15.41 -15.67
N LEU A 435 -10.93 16.24 -14.79
CA LEU A 435 -10.62 15.86 -13.43
C LEU A 435 -11.88 15.44 -12.65
N ALA A 436 -12.93 16.24 -12.71
CA ALA A 436 -14.21 15.95 -12.04
C ALA A 436 -14.84 14.64 -12.54
N GLU A 437 -14.79 14.35 -13.84
CA GLU A 437 -15.26 13.08 -14.42
C GLU A 437 -14.43 11.89 -13.91
N THR A 438 -13.10 12.04 -13.92
CA THR A 438 -12.17 11.02 -13.44
C THR A 438 -12.42 10.71 -11.95
N VAL A 439 -12.60 11.74 -11.11
CA VAL A 439 -12.91 11.60 -9.67
C VAL A 439 -14.22 10.83 -9.47
N ARG A 440 -15.30 11.20 -10.18
CA ARG A 440 -16.60 10.49 -10.05
C ARG A 440 -16.48 9.01 -10.40
N LEU A 441 -15.74 8.70 -11.46
CA LEU A 441 -15.52 7.31 -11.89
C LEU A 441 -14.67 6.55 -10.86
N ALA A 442 -13.57 7.16 -10.39
CA ALA A 442 -12.66 6.56 -9.43
C ALA A 442 -13.35 6.25 -8.09
N VAL A 443 -14.15 7.19 -7.56
CA VAL A 443 -14.89 6.97 -6.30
C VAL A 443 -15.90 5.83 -6.43
N ARG A 444 -16.68 5.79 -7.52
CA ARG A 444 -17.61 4.68 -7.77
C ARG A 444 -16.89 3.32 -7.88
N GLN A 445 -15.75 3.31 -8.52
CA GLN A 445 -14.93 2.10 -8.66
C GLN A 445 -14.38 1.64 -7.30
N LEU A 446 -13.88 2.57 -6.47
CA LEU A 446 -13.37 2.25 -5.13
C LEU A 446 -14.48 1.78 -4.19
N ASP A 447 -15.67 2.37 -4.26
CA ASP A 447 -16.85 1.89 -3.53
C ASP A 447 -17.25 0.47 -3.98
N ARG A 448 -17.20 0.20 -5.29
CA ARG A 448 -17.46 -1.14 -5.85
C ARG A 448 -16.43 -2.18 -5.38
N VAL A 449 -15.18 -1.80 -5.21
CA VAL A 449 -14.13 -2.69 -4.66
C VAL A 449 -14.55 -3.27 -3.31
N ILE A 450 -15.20 -2.48 -2.45
CA ILE A 450 -15.65 -2.92 -1.12
C ILE A 450 -16.61 -4.11 -1.22
N ASP A 451 -17.53 -4.09 -2.18
CA ASP A 451 -18.53 -5.14 -2.37
C ASP A 451 -17.96 -6.41 -3.03
N LEU A 452 -16.94 -6.25 -3.88
CA LEU A 452 -16.32 -7.35 -4.63
C LEU A 452 -15.18 -8.03 -3.88
N ASN A 453 -14.61 -7.36 -2.88
CA ASN A 453 -13.40 -7.79 -2.21
C ASN A 453 -13.58 -9.15 -1.51
N PHE A 454 -12.61 -10.03 -1.71
CA PHE A 454 -12.45 -11.22 -0.87
C PHE A 454 -11.81 -10.82 0.46
N TYR A 455 -12.46 -11.16 1.56
CA TYR A 455 -11.99 -10.84 2.90
C TYR A 455 -11.38 -12.07 3.58
N PRO A 456 -10.06 -12.10 3.84
CA PRO A 456 -9.42 -13.24 4.51
C PRO A 456 -9.87 -13.45 5.96
N ILE A 457 -10.38 -12.39 6.63
CA ILE A 457 -10.89 -12.43 8.00
C ILE A 457 -12.21 -11.66 8.12
N GLU A 458 -13.11 -12.15 8.97
CA GLU A 458 -14.46 -11.59 9.11
C GLU A 458 -14.47 -10.18 9.73
N THR A 459 -13.54 -9.88 10.62
CA THR A 459 -13.42 -8.53 11.22
C THR A 459 -13.12 -7.47 10.15
N ALA A 460 -12.32 -7.79 9.13
CA ALA A 460 -12.04 -6.92 8.00
C ALA A 460 -13.28 -6.71 7.12
N ARG A 461 -14.03 -7.79 6.84
CA ARG A 461 -15.30 -7.70 6.11
C ARG A 461 -16.28 -6.78 6.81
N ARG A 462 -16.43 -6.96 8.12
CA ARG A 462 -17.35 -6.16 8.95
C ARG A 462 -16.96 -4.68 8.94
N GLY A 463 -15.71 -4.35 9.19
CA GLY A 463 -15.19 -2.98 9.18
C GLY A 463 -15.38 -2.31 7.83
N ASN A 464 -14.97 -2.97 6.74
CA ASN A 464 -15.04 -2.39 5.40
C ASN A 464 -16.48 -2.15 4.92
N LEU A 465 -17.38 -3.10 5.13
CA LEU A 465 -18.79 -2.94 4.76
C LEU A 465 -19.52 -1.91 5.60
N ARG A 466 -19.18 -1.77 6.89
CA ARG A 466 -19.78 -0.78 7.79
C ARG A 466 -19.39 0.65 7.43
N TRP A 467 -18.09 0.88 7.23
CA TRP A 467 -17.54 2.22 7.09
C TRP A 467 -17.40 2.68 5.63
N ARG A 468 -17.30 1.74 4.70
CA ARG A 468 -17.08 1.96 3.24
C ARG A 468 -16.02 3.02 2.95
N PRO A 469 -14.80 2.87 3.49
CA PRO A 469 -13.77 3.88 3.32
C PRO A 469 -13.16 3.81 1.92
N VAL A 470 -12.96 4.98 1.33
CA VAL A 470 -12.24 5.14 0.06
C VAL A 470 -11.12 6.16 0.22
N GLY A 471 -9.94 5.83 -0.26
CA GLY A 471 -8.78 6.71 -0.27
C GLY A 471 -8.41 7.06 -1.72
N LEU A 472 -8.74 8.29 -2.15
CA LEU A 472 -8.41 8.78 -3.47
C LEU A 472 -7.31 9.84 -3.37
N GLY A 473 -6.10 9.46 -3.78
CA GLY A 473 -4.93 10.34 -3.79
C GLY A 473 -4.72 11.01 -5.14
N CYS A 474 -3.76 11.93 -5.15
CA CYS A 474 -3.28 12.60 -6.35
C CYS A 474 -1.78 12.36 -6.54
N MET A 475 -1.35 12.18 -7.77
CA MET A 475 0.06 12.17 -8.19
C MET A 475 0.28 13.17 -9.32
N GLY A 476 1.52 13.58 -9.52
CA GLY A 476 1.88 14.49 -10.63
C GLY A 476 1.56 15.96 -10.38
N LEU A 477 1.34 16.41 -9.12
CA LEU A 477 1.09 17.83 -8.83
C LEU A 477 2.29 18.71 -9.23
N GLN A 478 3.51 18.28 -8.96
CA GLN A 478 4.71 19.00 -9.39
C GLN A 478 4.83 19.06 -10.92
N ASP A 479 4.43 17.99 -11.62
CA ASP A 479 4.41 17.99 -13.08
C ASP A 479 3.39 19.00 -13.64
N VAL A 480 2.25 19.19 -12.94
CA VAL A 480 1.29 20.27 -13.25
C VAL A 480 1.96 21.62 -13.09
N PHE A 481 2.68 21.86 -12.00
CA PHE A 481 3.39 23.13 -11.80
C PHE A 481 4.45 23.36 -12.87
N PHE A 482 5.21 22.33 -13.26
CA PHE A 482 6.16 22.45 -14.38
C PHE A 482 5.48 22.79 -15.70
N LYS A 483 4.37 22.16 -16.04
CA LYS A 483 3.62 22.45 -17.25
C LYS A 483 3.06 23.89 -17.27
N LEU A 484 2.58 24.36 -16.13
CA LEU A 484 2.07 25.71 -15.96
C LEU A 484 3.18 26.75 -15.68
N ARG A 485 4.44 26.31 -15.53
CA ARG A 485 5.61 27.15 -15.17
C ARG A 485 5.44 27.91 -13.85
N LEU A 486 4.80 27.25 -12.87
CA LEU A 486 4.60 27.79 -11.53
C LEU A 486 5.71 27.34 -10.59
N PRO A 487 6.29 28.24 -9.77
CA PRO A 487 7.17 27.86 -8.68
C PRO A 487 6.38 27.13 -7.59
N PHE A 488 6.96 26.08 -7.00
CA PHE A 488 6.28 25.24 -5.98
C PHE A 488 5.77 26.04 -4.78
N ASP A 489 6.53 27.02 -4.33
CA ASP A 489 6.23 27.88 -3.19
C ASP A 489 5.48 29.16 -3.57
N GLY A 490 5.05 29.30 -4.83
CA GLY A 490 4.33 30.47 -5.33
C GLY A 490 2.86 30.54 -4.89
N ASP A 491 2.32 31.75 -4.84
CA ASP A 491 0.90 31.98 -4.50
C ASP A 491 -0.05 31.36 -5.51
N GLU A 492 0.30 31.38 -6.81
CA GLU A 492 -0.49 30.75 -7.87
C GLU A 492 -0.52 29.21 -7.71
N ALA A 493 0.60 28.58 -7.32
CA ALA A 493 0.64 27.15 -7.04
C ALA A 493 -0.25 26.78 -5.83
N ARG A 494 -0.23 27.61 -4.78
CA ARG A 494 -1.13 27.45 -3.63
C ARG A 494 -2.60 27.61 -4.01
N ALA A 495 -2.92 28.64 -4.82
CA ALA A 495 -4.28 28.88 -5.28
C ALA A 495 -4.81 27.74 -6.15
N LEU A 496 -3.96 27.16 -7.02
CA LEU A 496 -4.33 26.00 -7.84
C LEU A 496 -4.58 24.74 -7.00
N SER A 497 -3.84 24.58 -5.89
CA SER A 497 -3.95 23.41 -5.01
C SER A 497 -5.13 23.48 -4.04
N ALA A 498 -5.69 24.68 -3.80
CA ALA A 498 -6.85 24.92 -2.93
C ALA A 498 -8.17 24.63 -3.64
#